data_be4f863bc7a0cb2045e931bffd7fa7b8
#
_entry.id   be4f863bc7a0cb2045e931bffd7fa7b8
#
_cell.length_a   1.000
_cell.length_b   1.000
_cell.length_c   1.000
_cell.angle_alpha   90.00
_cell.angle_beta   90.00
_cell.angle_gamma   90.00
#
_symmetry.space_group_name_H-M   'P 1'
#
loop_
_entity.id
_entity.type
_entity.pdbx_description
1 polymer ?
#
loop_
_entity_poly.entity_id
_entity_poly.type
_entity_poly.pdbx_seq_one_letter_code
_entity_poly.pdbx_strand_id
1 'polypeptide(L)'
;PQAGAEKIQGNTMRKLVLLATAATFALATSALAKDLVIHAGHLIDGVTKVEHGPSSILIHDDRIVTVQPGFATPAGAEVIDLSNETVLPGLIDAHDHITQSFHAGDPIRNAVTRTDFDDEIDAVNNARAELMAGFTTIRDVGANTQVVIALKKAINNGEIPGPRMWVAGSPLGPTGGHGDAANGLDYDLTSPGWNDNIVDSPEEARRVVRAHKRAGVDLIKILPSGGVMSIGDDPKLQLMADDEIKAVVDTAHALGMKVAAHAHGEVAINHAIELGVDSIEHGSYADAASYKLFKEHGTYLVPTMLVGAKVYRHAKDHPEDLNPSTAAKALVIGPMLKKNVHDAYAAGVKIAFGTDTFGMSNHGENAQEFALMVDAGMPPAEAIWSATHNGADLIGDLGDIGSVQAGRYADIVAVDGDPYADVTTLERVKFVMKGGHVYKRGGTAAE
;
A
#
# COMPACT_ATOMS: atom_id res chain seq x y z
N PRO A 1 -30.09 73.40 -28.34
CA PRO A 1 -29.14 74.25 -28.98
C PRO A 1 -27.75 73.68 -28.82
N GLN A 2 -27.25 73.25 -29.92
CA GLN A 2 -26.13 73.74 -30.71
C GLN A 2 -24.86 73.90 -29.90
N ALA A 3 -23.90 73.11 -30.16
CA ALA A 3 -22.89 73.12 -31.19
C ALA A 3 -21.53 73.57 -30.59
N GLY A 4 -20.51 72.91 -31.02
CA GLY A 4 -19.13 73.35 -30.86
C GLY A 4 -18.11 72.25 -31.00
N ALA A 5 -17.78 71.89 -32.23
CA ALA A 5 -16.60 71.07 -32.50
C ALA A 5 -15.36 71.96 -32.50
N GLU A 6 -14.26 71.48 -31.89
CA GLU A 6 -12.94 71.98 -32.30
C GLU A 6 -11.93 70.82 -32.31
N LYS A 7 -11.36 70.66 -33.52
CA LYS A 7 -10.20 69.83 -33.80
C LYS A 7 -8.95 70.54 -33.27
N ILE A 8 -8.13 69.79 -32.55
CA ILE A 8 -6.70 70.13 -32.45
C ILE A 8 -5.91 68.93 -32.86
N GLN A 9 -5.22 69.01 -33.98
CA GLN A 9 -4.15 68.15 -34.43
C GLN A 9 -2.92 68.28 -33.46
N GLY A 10 -2.42 67.23 -32.93
CA GLY A 10 -1.14 67.19 -32.24
C GLY A 10 -0.38 65.99 -32.65
N ASN A 11 0.56 66.15 -33.50
CA ASN A 11 1.53 65.20 -34.00
C ASN A 11 2.53 64.86 -32.88
N THR A 12 2.59 63.66 -32.45
CA THR A 12 3.71 63.24 -31.53
C THR A 12 4.20 61.86 -31.89
N MET A 13 5.46 61.82 -32.25
CA MET A 13 6.28 60.69 -32.65
C MET A 13 6.08 59.46 -31.80
N ARG A 14 5.75 58.36 -32.47
CA ARG A 14 5.88 57.02 -31.92
C ARG A 14 7.35 56.68 -31.74
N LYS A 15 7.86 56.73 -30.49
CA LYS A 15 9.11 56.05 -30.12
C LYS A 15 8.84 54.57 -30.02
N LEU A 16 9.34 53.82 -30.97
CA LEU A 16 9.45 52.35 -30.90
C LEU A 16 10.48 52.03 -29.80
N VAL A 17 10.04 51.55 -28.66
CA VAL A 17 10.90 50.87 -27.68
C VAL A 17 10.90 49.43 -28.08
N LEU A 18 11.98 48.95 -28.69
CA LEU A 18 12.29 47.53 -28.81
C LEU A 18 12.66 47.02 -27.43
N LEU A 19 11.74 46.32 -26.77
CA LEU A 19 12.09 45.41 -25.67
C LEU A 19 12.69 44.16 -26.29
N ALA A 20 14.01 44.04 -26.21
CA ALA A 20 14.71 42.79 -26.43
C ALA A 20 14.44 41.88 -25.20
N THR A 21 13.43 41.02 -25.29
CA THR A 21 13.27 39.89 -24.37
C THR A 21 14.37 38.89 -24.69
N ALA A 22 15.44 38.92 -23.87
CA ALA A 22 16.39 37.82 -23.80
C ALA A 22 15.64 36.61 -23.24
N ALA A 23 15.19 35.73 -24.10
CA ALA A 23 14.76 34.39 -23.72
C ALA A 23 16.01 33.62 -23.26
N THR A 24 16.26 33.62 -21.98
CA THR A 24 17.14 32.62 -21.35
C THR A 24 16.48 31.27 -21.53
N PHE A 25 16.86 30.55 -22.58
CA PHE A 25 16.69 29.12 -22.65
C PHE A 25 17.51 28.55 -21.49
N ALA A 26 16.86 28.23 -20.38
CA ALA A 26 17.38 27.28 -19.44
C ALA A 26 17.54 25.98 -20.23
N LEU A 27 18.75 25.66 -20.64
CA LEU A 27 19.14 24.32 -21.03
C LEU A 27 18.87 23.48 -19.80
N ALA A 28 17.70 22.87 -19.73
CA ALA A 28 17.53 21.68 -18.92
C ALA A 28 18.57 20.70 -19.47
N THR A 29 19.67 20.55 -18.76
CA THR A 29 20.55 19.41 -18.97
C THR A 29 19.68 18.20 -18.70
N SER A 30 19.13 17.60 -19.77
CA SER A 30 18.67 16.23 -19.70
C SER A 30 19.84 15.48 -19.10
N ALA A 31 19.69 14.99 -17.87
CA ALA A 31 20.61 14.02 -17.32
C ALA A 31 20.74 12.96 -18.42
N LEU A 32 21.94 12.79 -18.95
CA LEU A 32 22.21 11.73 -19.92
C LEU A 32 21.75 10.45 -19.24
N ALA A 33 20.83 9.73 -19.90
CA ALA A 33 20.38 8.42 -19.49
C ALA A 33 21.61 7.59 -19.14
N LYS A 34 21.68 7.10 -17.89
CA LYS A 34 22.86 6.43 -17.38
C LYS A 34 22.56 4.93 -17.31
N ASP A 35 23.33 4.16 -18.06
CA ASP A 35 23.25 2.73 -17.93
C ASP A 35 23.87 2.31 -16.59
N LEU A 36 23.09 1.57 -15.80
CA LEU A 36 23.54 0.93 -14.57
C LEU A 36 23.56 -0.57 -14.78
N VAL A 37 24.52 -1.26 -14.18
CA VAL A 37 24.53 -2.73 -14.10
C VAL A 37 24.69 -3.16 -12.65
N ILE A 38 23.76 -3.96 -12.16
CA ILE A 38 23.87 -4.62 -10.86
C ILE A 38 24.49 -5.99 -11.08
N HIS A 39 25.59 -6.27 -10.36
CA HIS A 39 26.16 -7.62 -10.24
C HIS A 39 25.60 -8.27 -8.98
N ALA A 40 24.62 -9.17 -9.14
CA ALA A 40 24.01 -9.91 -8.06
C ALA A 40 24.74 -11.22 -7.82
N GLY A 41 25.14 -11.52 -6.57
CA GLY A 41 25.74 -12.82 -6.23
C GLY A 41 24.74 -13.95 -6.34
N HIS A 42 23.53 -13.69 -5.87
CA HIS A 42 22.35 -14.55 -5.94
C HIS A 42 21.16 -13.72 -6.41
N LEU A 43 20.24 -14.32 -7.17
CA LEU A 43 19.05 -13.64 -7.68
C LEU A 43 17.80 -14.47 -7.45
N ILE A 44 16.83 -13.91 -6.73
CA ILE A 44 15.45 -14.36 -6.67
C ILE A 44 14.66 -13.45 -7.60
N ASP A 45 14.27 -13.97 -8.77
CA ASP A 45 13.81 -13.14 -9.88
C ASP A 45 12.31 -12.72 -9.80
N GLY A 46 11.52 -13.34 -8.91
CA GLY A 46 10.07 -13.12 -8.84
C GLY A 46 9.29 -13.68 -10.06
N VAL A 47 9.95 -14.42 -10.94
CA VAL A 47 9.37 -15.13 -12.08
C VAL A 47 9.20 -16.60 -11.76
N THR A 48 10.19 -17.13 -11.07
CA THR A 48 10.24 -18.49 -10.57
C THR A 48 10.46 -18.45 -9.06
N LYS A 49 10.20 -19.58 -8.39
CA LYS A 49 10.51 -19.73 -6.95
C LYS A 49 11.88 -20.39 -6.75
N VAL A 50 12.80 -20.17 -7.70
CA VAL A 50 14.15 -20.75 -7.71
C VAL A 50 15.14 -19.61 -7.57
N GLU A 51 16.15 -19.80 -6.72
CA GLU A 51 17.30 -18.91 -6.65
C GLU A 51 18.23 -19.17 -7.84
N HIS A 52 18.64 -18.11 -8.51
CA HIS A 52 19.65 -18.13 -9.56
C HIS A 52 21.01 -17.70 -8.98
N GLY A 53 22.10 -18.24 -9.53
CA GLY A 53 23.45 -17.85 -9.17
C GLY A 53 23.83 -16.45 -9.70
N PRO A 54 25.16 -16.16 -9.81
CA PRO A 54 25.63 -14.87 -10.25
C PRO A 54 24.94 -14.36 -11.51
N SER A 55 24.46 -13.12 -11.46
CA SER A 55 23.65 -12.51 -12.52
C SER A 55 24.00 -11.05 -12.70
N SER A 56 23.85 -10.55 -13.93
CA SER A 56 23.93 -9.11 -14.24
C SER A 56 22.55 -8.60 -14.62
N ILE A 57 22.15 -7.48 -14.01
CA ILE A 57 20.88 -6.79 -14.26
C ILE A 57 21.23 -5.44 -14.88
N LEU A 58 21.00 -5.26 -16.18
CA LEU A 58 21.22 -4.00 -16.88
C LEU A 58 19.96 -3.13 -16.77
N ILE A 59 20.16 -1.89 -16.35
CA ILE A 59 19.12 -0.90 -16.12
C ILE A 59 19.40 0.33 -16.98
N HIS A 60 18.39 0.82 -17.65
CA HIS A 60 18.40 2.08 -18.38
C HIS A 60 17.24 2.95 -17.86
N ASP A 61 17.57 4.12 -17.34
CA ASP A 61 16.64 5.00 -16.64
C ASP A 61 15.90 4.25 -15.49
N ASP A 62 14.60 4.11 -15.60
CA ASP A 62 13.74 3.47 -14.58
C ASP A 62 13.43 2.00 -14.87
N ARG A 63 13.98 1.41 -15.97
CA ARG A 63 13.60 0.08 -16.44
C ARG A 63 14.76 -0.89 -16.52
N ILE A 64 14.46 -2.14 -16.21
CA ILE A 64 15.35 -3.28 -16.46
C ILE A 64 15.37 -3.55 -17.97
N VAL A 65 16.55 -3.52 -18.57
CA VAL A 65 16.73 -3.80 -20.01
C VAL A 65 16.95 -5.29 -20.26
N THR A 66 17.80 -5.91 -19.44
CA THR A 66 18.10 -7.35 -19.54
C THR A 66 18.61 -7.90 -18.21
N VAL A 67 18.37 -9.20 -18.03
CA VAL A 67 18.92 -10.00 -16.94
C VAL A 67 19.63 -11.18 -17.56
N GLN A 68 20.90 -11.42 -17.20
CA GLN A 68 21.69 -12.50 -17.77
C GLN A 68 22.61 -13.17 -16.73
N PRO A 69 22.90 -14.47 -16.87
CA PRO A 69 23.81 -15.20 -16.00
C PRO A 69 25.25 -14.64 -16.09
N GLY A 70 25.94 -14.68 -14.94
CA GLY A 70 27.34 -14.24 -14.82
C GLY A 70 27.47 -12.72 -14.75
N PHE A 71 28.69 -12.27 -14.48
CA PHE A 71 28.99 -10.83 -14.38
C PHE A 71 29.48 -10.31 -15.74
N ALA A 72 28.65 -9.45 -16.32
CA ALA A 72 28.96 -8.75 -17.56
C ALA A 72 28.69 -7.25 -17.36
N THR A 73 29.64 -6.43 -17.80
CA THR A 73 29.55 -4.97 -17.70
C THR A 73 29.57 -4.37 -19.10
N PRO A 74 28.44 -3.84 -19.59
CA PRO A 74 28.42 -3.09 -20.85
C PRO A 74 29.37 -1.88 -20.79
N ALA A 75 29.95 -1.51 -21.93
CA ALA A 75 30.83 -0.37 -22.01
C ALA A 75 30.12 0.93 -21.60
N GLY A 76 30.65 1.63 -20.62
CA GLY A 76 30.06 2.90 -20.11
C GLY A 76 29.02 2.76 -19.01
N ALA A 77 28.60 1.55 -18.68
CA ALA A 77 27.69 1.34 -17.56
C ALA A 77 28.39 1.53 -16.21
N GLU A 78 27.70 2.16 -15.27
CA GLU A 78 28.13 2.18 -13.86
C GLU A 78 27.79 0.87 -13.18
N VAL A 79 28.75 0.30 -12.44
CA VAL A 79 28.57 -0.96 -11.72
C VAL A 79 28.10 -0.72 -10.29
N ILE A 80 27.00 -1.35 -9.92
CA ILE A 80 26.56 -1.55 -8.54
C ILE A 80 26.93 -2.98 -8.16
N ASP A 81 27.94 -3.12 -7.33
CA ASP A 81 28.43 -4.44 -6.90
C ASP A 81 27.63 -4.94 -5.69
N LEU A 82 26.82 -5.98 -5.92
CA LEU A 82 26.06 -6.75 -4.95
C LEU A 82 26.40 -8.25 -5.09
N SER A 83 27.68 -8.54 -5.46
CA SER A 83 28.15 -9.90 -5.75
C SER A 83 28.22 -10.81 -4.51
N ASN A 84 28.06 -10.26 -3.31
CA ASN A 84 27.98 -11.00 -2.05
C ASN A 84 26.59 -11.04 -1.44
N GLU A 85 25.59 -10.42 -2.08
CA GLU A 85 24.21 -10.28 -1.60
C GLU A 85 23.27 -11.12 -2.45
N THR A 86 22.09 -11.40 -1.86
CA THR A 86 20.92 -11.92 -2.58
C THR A 86 20.04 -10.76 -3.00
N VAL A 87 19.85 -10.63 -4.31
CA VAL A 87 19.01 -9.61 -4.94
C VAL A 87 17.61 -10.16 -5.19
N LEU A 88 16.60 -9.33 -4.90
CA LEU A 88 15.17 -9.65 -5.07
C LEU A 88 14.46 -8.47 -5.76
N PRO A 89 13.24 -8.69 -6.31
CA PRO A 89 12.33 -7.58 -6.63
C PRO A 89 12.06 -6.74 -5.39
N GLY A 90 11.77 -5.47 -5.57
CA GLY A 90 11.23 -4.65 -4.50
C GLY A 90 10.01 -5.28 -3.88
N LEU A 91 9.91 -5.26 -2.55
CA LEU A 91 8.84 -5.89 -1.79
C LEU A 91 7.54 -5.09 -1.92
N ILE A 92 6.42 -5.80 -1.83
CA ILE A 92 5.07 -5.25 -1.93
C ILE A 92 4.31 -5.56 -0.66
N ASP A 93 3.80 -4.53 0.02
CA ASP A 93 2.83 -4.67 1.10
C ASP A 93 1.44 -4.33 0.55
N ALA A 94 0.54 -5.32 0.52
CA ALA A 94 -0.79 -5.16 -0.06
C ALA A 94 -1.87 -4.76 0.97
N HIS A 95 -1.49 -4.47 2.21
CA HIS A 95 -2.39 -3.94 3.24
C HIS A 95 -1.64 -3.03 4.21
N ASP A 96 -1.72 -1.76 3.98
CA ASP A 96 -1.06 -0.73 4.78
C ASP A 96 -2.00 0.43 5.08
N HIS A 97 -1.67 1.21 6.11
CA HIS A 97 -2.34 2.43 6.54
C HIS A 97 -1.30 3.54 6.75
N ILE A 98 -0.70 3.99 5.65
CA ILE A 98 0.51 4.84 5.63
C ILE A 98 0.37 6.16 6.40
N THR A 99 -0.85 6.67 6.56
CA THR A 99 -1.12 7.91 7.29
C THR A 99 -1.28 7.72 8.80
N GLN A 100 -1.29 6.47 9.29
CA GLN A 100 -1.54 6.17 10.69
C GLN A 100 -0.24 5.85 11.42
N SER A 101 -0.03 6.50 12.55
CA SER A 101 1.13 6.30 13.43
C SER A 101 0.68 6.15 14.88
N PHE A 102 1.50 5.49 15.70
CA PHE A 102 1.28 5.45 17.13
C PHE A 102 1.60 6.80 17.76
N HIS A 103 0.66 7.33 18.51
CA HIS A 103 0.83 8.52 19.31
C HIS A 103 0.54 8.22 20.78
N ALA A 104 1.56 8.43 21.62
CA ALA A 104 1.41 8.25 23.07
C ALA A 104 0.39 9.23 23.66
N GLY A 105 -0.28 8.83 24.74
CA GLY A 105 -1.25 9.65 25.46
C GLY A 105 -2.68 9.16 25.33
N ASP A 106 -3.64 10.03 25.63
CA ASP A 106 -5.07 9.71 25.56
C ASP A 106 -5.52 9.56 24.09
N PRO A 107 -5.96 8.36 23.65
CA PRO A 107 -6.38 8.11 22.27
C PRO A 107 -7.55 9.00 21.80
N ILE A 108 -8.51 9.27 22.69
CA ILE A 108 -9.67 10.12 22.37
C ILE A 108 -9.20 11.56 22.15
N ARG A 109 -8.33 12.06 23.02
CA ARG A 109 -7.76 13.39 22.85
C ARG A 109 -6.98 13.48 21.53
N ASN A 110 -6.16 12.50 21.22
CA ASN A 110 -5.43 12.46 19.96
C ASN A 110 -6.38 12.50 18.76
N ALA A 111 -7.46 11.69 18.77
CA ALA A 111 -8.45 11.65 17.70
C ALA A 111 -9.18 12.98 17.44
N VAL A 112 -9.32 13.83 18.46
CA VAL A 112 -10.05 15.12 18.32
C VAL A 112 -9.13 16.35 18.27
N THR A 113 -7.83 16.19 18.46
CA THR A 113 -6.86 17.29 18.40
C THR A 113 -5.90 17.23 17.23
N ARG A 114 -5.73 16.08 16.62
CA ARG A 114 -4.93 15.91 15.38
C ARG A 114 -5.71 16.43 14.17
N THR A 115 -4.97 16.89 13.21
CA THR A 115 -5.48 17.41 11.94
C THR A 115 -4.95 16.60 10.77
N ASP A 116 -5.57 16.73 9.59
CA ASP A 116 -5.07 16.14 8.35
C ASP A 116 -3.60 16.51 8.05
N PHE A 117 -3.14 17.69 8.52
CA PHE A 117 -1.73 18.10 8.34
C PHE A 117 -0.78 17.33 9.26
N ASP A 118 -1.21 16.96 10.46
CA ASP A 118 -0.42 16.09 11.34
C ASP A 118 -0.28 14.71 10.73
N ASP A 119 -1.35 14.17 10.16
CA ASP A 119 -1.37 12.87 9.49
C ASP A 119 -0.53 12.88 8.20
N GLU A 120 -0.50 13.99 7.45
CA GLU A 120 0.38 14.15 6.28
C GLU A 120 1.86 14.12 6.67
N ILE A 121 2.24 14.75 7.79
CA ILE A 121 3.63 14.74 8.29
C ILE A 121 4.03 13.32 8.71
N ASP A 122 3.15 12.61 9.41
CA ASP A 122 3.39 11.20 9.76
C ASP A 122 3.54 10.35 8.50
N ALA A 123 2.66 10.52 7.53
CA ALA A 123 2.67 9.80 6.27
C ALA A 123 3.97 9.97 5.48
N VAL A 124 4.56 11.16 5.46
CA VAL A 124 5.88 11.40 4.83
C VAL A 124 6.98 10.60 5.52
N ASN A 125 6.98 10.56 6.85
CA ASN A 125 7.96 9.79 7.61
C ASN A 125 7.77 8.27 7.42
N ASN A 126 6.53 7.82 7.44
CA ASN A 126 6.15 6.43 7.25
C ASN A 126 6.53 5.94 5.84
N ALA A 127 6.22 6.73 4.80
CA ALA A 127 6.56 6.40 3.43
C ALA A 127 8.09 6.22 3.23
N ARG A 128 8.87 7.07 3.89
CA ARG A 128 10.32 6.91 3.89
C ARG A 128 10.76 5.63 4.62
N ALA A 129 10.17 5.32 5.77
CA ALA A 129 10.48 4.12 6.55
C ALA A 129 10.17 2.85 5.76
N GLU A 130 9.00 2.77 5.10
CA GLU A 130 8.59 1.67 4.23
C GLU A 130 9.59 1.45 3.09
N LEU A 131 9.91 2.52 2.34
CA LEU A 131 10.87 2.43 1.25
C LEU A 131 12.25 1.97 1.74
N MET A 132 12.73 2.50 2.88
CA MET A 132 14.03 2.13 3.45
C MET A 132 14.06 0.71 4.00
N ALA A 133 12.90 0.12 4.32
CA ALA A 133 12.75 -1.29 4.68
C ALA A 133 12.70 -2.22 3.46
N GLY A 134 12.62 -1.67 2.24
CA GLY A 134 12.62 -2.44 1.00
C GLY A 134 11.24 -2.61 0.36
N PHE A 135 10.20 -2.03 0.96
CA PHE A 135 8.86 -2.02 0.35
C PHE A 135 8.82 -0.89 -0.68
N THR A 136 9.07 -1.25 -1.94
CA THR A 136 9.06 -0.29 -3.06
C THR A 136 7.67 0.00 -3.56
N THR A 137 6.70 -0.82 -3.16
CA THR A 137 5.27 -0.69 -3.49
C THR A 137 4.41 -1.00 -2.28
N ILE A 138 3.37 -0.21 -2.07
CA ILE A 138 2.34 -0.46 -1.04
C ILE A 138 0.94 -0.30 -1.63
N ARG A 139 -0.01 -1.02 -1.04
CA ARG A 139 -1.45 -0.79 -1.21
C ARG A 139 -2.01 -0.28 0.11
N ASP A 140 -2.24 1.04 0.19
CA ASP A 140 -2.93 1.67 1.31
C ASP A 140 -4.44 1.42 1.18
N VAL A 141 -5.02 0.76 2.17
CA VAL A 141 -6.42 0.35 2.16
C VAL A 141 -7.27 1.10 3.17
N GLY A 142 -6.77 2.21 3.69
CA GLY A 142 -7.56 3.05 4.59
C GLY A 142 -6.84 4.27 5.12
N ALA A 143 -7.20 5.45 4.59
CA ALA A 143 -6.66 6.75 4.99
C ALA A 143 -7.67 7.85 4.69
N ASN A 144 -7.46 9.06 5.25
CA ASN A 144 -8.14 10.23 4.72
C ASN A 144 -7.83 10.37 3.22
N THR A 145 -8.86 10.42 2.39
CA THR A 145 -8.72 10.39 0.93
C THR A 145 -7.86 11.54 0.40
N GLN A 146 -7.98 12.74 0.97
CA GLN A 146 -7.21 13.91 0.49
C GLN A 146 -5.74 13.80 0.88
N VAL A 147 -5.45 13.37 2.10
CA VAL A 147 -4.09 13.19 2.63
C VAL A 147 -3.33 12.14 1.81
N VAL A 148 -3.89 10.96 1.65
CA VAL A 148 -3.19 9.87 0.94
C VAL A 148 -3.01 10.16 -0.55
N ILE A 149 -3.91 10.89 -1.18
CA ILE A 149 -3.76 11.36 -2.57
C ILE A 149 -2.67 12.44 -2.69
N ALA A 150 -2.56 13.35 -1.71
CA ALA A 150 -1.50 14.36 -1.70
C ALA A 150 -0.12 13.69 -1.56
N LEU A 151 0.02 12.77 -0.60
CA LEU A 151 1.24 11.96 -0.41
C LEU A 151 1.64 11.23 -1.70
N LYS A 152 0.69 10.47 -2.28
CA LYS A 152 0.92 9.75 -3.54
C LYS A 152 1.41 10.66 -4.66
N LYS A 153 0.83 11.84 -4.81
CA LYS A 153 1.26 12.82 -5.82
C LYS A 153 2.67 13.32 -5.56
N ALA A 154 3.00 13.67 -4.31
CA ALA A 154 4.32 14.15 -3.94
C ALA A 154 5.41 13.09 -4.21
N ILE A 155 5.13 11.82 -3.91
CA ILE A 155 6.05 10.71 -4.22
C ILE A 155 6.20 10.52 -5.73
N ASN A 156 5.10 10.54 -6.50
CA ASN A 156 5.14 10.36 -7.95
C ASN A 156 5.84 11.51 -8.67
N ASN A 157 5.78 12.72 -8.12
CA ASN A 157 6.51 13.89 -8.62
C ASN A 157 8.00 13.89 -8.23
N GLY A 158 8.44 12.96 -7.37
CA GLY A 158 9.79 12.94 -6.84
C GLY A 158 10.10 14.02 -5.79
N GLU A 159 9.07 14.64 -5.22
CA GLU A 159 9.20 15.70 -4.21
C GLU A 159 9.64 15.11 -2.86
N ILE A 160 9.19 13.88 -2.56
CA ILE A 160 9.57 13.13 -1.36
C ILE A 160 9.86 11.67 -1.70
N PRO A 161 10.78 11.00 -0.96
CA PRO A 161 11.02 9.57 -1.09
C PRO A 161 9.87 8.77 -0.49
N GLY A 162 9.45 7.71 -1.19
CA GLY A 162 8.40 6.78 -0.73
C GLY A 162 8.16 5.66 -1.74
N PRO A 163 7.36 4.64 -1.40
CA PRO A 163 7.00 3.55 -2.28
C PRO A 163 6.06 4.01 -3.41
N ARG A 164 5.87 3.18 -4.44
CA ARG A 164 4.71 3.31 -5.35
C ARG A 164 3.46 3.03 -4.54
N MET A 165 2.41 3.82 -4.73
CA MET A 165 1.22 3.71 -3.91
C MET A 165 -0.02 3.41 -4.74
N TRP A 166 -0.74 2.35 -4.36
CA TRP A 166 -2.13 2.12 -4.73
C TRP A 166 -3.00 2.44 -3.52
N VAL A 167 -3.93 3.35 -3.65
CA VAL A 167 -4.63 3.94 -2.50
C VAL A 167 -6.14 3.82 -2.63
N ALA A 168 -6.80 3.42 -1.54
CA ALA A 168 -8.25 3.31 -1.46
C ALA A 168 -8.93 4.60 -0.98
N GLY A 169 -8.22 5.44 -0.22
CA GLY A 169 -8.85 6.52 0.53
C GLY A 169 -9.64 5.99 1.73
N SER A 170 -10.66 6.71 2.16
CA SER A 170 -11.48 6.33 3.32
C SER A 170 -12.25 5.03 3.06
N PRO A 171 -12.11 4.00 3.94
CA PRO A 171 -12.83 2.73 3.80
C PRO A 171 -14.33 2.92 3.92
N LEU A 172 -15.11 2.24 3.07
CA LEU A 172 -16.57 2.34 3.06
C LEU A 172 -17.19 1.31 4.01
N GLY A 173 -18.11 1.75 4.86
CA GLY A 173 -18.82 0.90 5.78
C GLY A 173 -20.19 1.47 6.16
N PRO A 174 -21.06 0.69 6.84
CA PRO A 174 -22.37 1.14 7.26
C PRO A 174 -22.28 1.97 8.54
N THR A 175 -23.32 2.74 8.84
CA THR A 175 -23.52 3.38 10.15
C THR A 175 -23.38 2.36 11.27
N GLY A 176 -22.61 2.68 12.31
CA GLY A 176 -22.31 1.78 13.43
C GLY A 176 -21.32 0.66 13.11
N GLY A 177 -20.79 0.60 11.90
CA GLY A 177 -19.81 -0.40 11.46
C GLY A 177 -18.37 -0.05 11.84
N HIS A 178 -17.42 -0.92 11.43
CA HIS A 178 -16.01 -0.82 11.79
C HIS A 178 -15.33 0.51 11.41
N GLY A 179 -15.75 1.14 10.31
CA GLY A 179 -15.20 2.41 9.82
C GLY A 179 -15.99 3.65 10.21
N ASP A 180 -16.98 3.53 11.08
CA ASP A 180 -17.75 4.68 11.56
C ASP A 180 -16.97 5.40 12.67
N ALA A 181 -16.47 6.58 12.36
CA ALA A 181 -15.70 7.39 13.28
C ALA A 181 -16.51 7.87 14.52
N ALA A 182 -17.86 7.83 14.44
CA ALA A 182 -18.75 8.21 15.54
C ALA A 182 -19.00 7.08 16.54
N ASN A 183 -18.54 5.85 16.26
CA ASN A 183 -18.76 4.70 17.14
C ASN A 183 -18.22 4.94 18.56
N GLY A 184 -19.10 4.79 19.55
CA GLY A 184 -18.76 4.93 20.97
C GLY A 184 -18.60 6.37 21.46
N LEU A 185 -18.88 7.36 20.62
CA LEU A 185 -18.88 8.78 20.97
C LEU A 185 -20.28 9.27 21.36
N ASP A 186 -20.34 10.45 21.97
CA ASP A 186 -21.60 11.14 22.26
C ASP A 186 -22.34 11.40 20.93
N TYR A 187 -23.65 11.18 20.94
CA TYR A 187 -24.50 11.31 19.73
C TYR A 187 -24.43 12.70 19.08
N ASP A 188 -24.22 13.74 19.88
CA ASP A 188 -24.14 15.12 19.41
C ASP A 188 -22.73 15.50 18.93
N LEU A 189 -21.73 14.61 19.12
CA LEU A 189 -20.37 14.85 18.66
C LEU A 189 -20.23 14.46 17.18
N THR A 190 -20.03 15.47 16.35
CA THR A 190 -19.81 15.28 14.90
C THR A 190 -18.63 16.11 14.43
N SER A 191 -17.95 15.63 13.37
CA SER A 191 -16.92 16.37 12.69
C SER A 191 -17.17 16.35 11.18
N PRO A 192 -16.83 17.43 10.46
CA PRO A 192 -16.88 17.43 9.00
C PRO A 192 -16.11 16.24 8.41
N GLY A 193 -16.72 15.54 7.46
CA GLY A 193 -16.10 14.41 6.77
C GLY A 193 -16.28 13.05 7.43
N TRP A 194 -16.70 12.95 8.67
CA TRP A 194 -16.91 11.66 9.35
C TRP A 194 -17.89 10.73 8.64
N ASN A 195 -18.88 11.28 7.94
CA ASN A 195 -19.88 10.50 7.22
C ASN A 195 -19.58 10.34 5.71
N ASP A 196 -18.47 10.81 5.23
CA ASP A 196 -18.17 10.79 3.79
C ASP A 196 -17.97 9.38 3.22
N ASN A 197 -17.64 8.42 4.09
CA ASN A 197 -17.45 7.01 3.81
C ASN A 197 -18.59 6.11 4.28
N ILE A 198 -19.64 6.66 4.88
CA ILE A 198 -20.83 5.87 5.32
C ILE A 198 -21.68 5.52 4.11
N VAL A 199 -22.10 4.24 4.08
CA VAL A 199 -22.87 3.63 3.01
C VAL A 199 -23.93 2.74 3.63
N ASP A 200 -25.18 3.24 3.65
CA ASP A 200 -26.36 2.55 4.20
C ASP A 200 -27.38 2.20 3.12
N SER A 201 -26.97 2.30 1.85
CA SER A 201 -27.81 1.91 0.71
C SER A 201 -26.99 1.69 -0.57
N PRO A 202 -27.51 0.90 -1.53
CA PRO A 202 -26.88 0.73 -2.85
C PRO A 202 -26.67 2.04 -3.61
N GLU A 203 -27.54 3.03 -3.45
CA GLU A 203 -27.43 4.34 -4.09
C GLU A 203 -26.27 5.15 -3.53
N GLU A 204 -26.11 5.14 -2.21
CA GLU A 204 -24.95 5.78 -1.55
C GLU A 204 -23.65 5.09 -1.94
N ALA A 205 -23.63 3.76 -1.97
CA ALA A 205 -22.49 2.97 -2.44
C ALA A 205 -22.01 3.46 -3.82
N ARG A 206 -22.92 3.53 -4.79
CA ARG A 206 -22.59 4.01 -6.15
C ARG A 206 -22.08 5.45 -6.16
N ARG A 207 -22.68 6.32 -5.36
CA ARG A 207 -22.28 7.73 -5.24
C ARG A 207 -20.88 7.86 -4.67
N VAL A 208 -20.60 7.18 -3.56
CA VAL A 208 -19.32 7.28 -2.85
C VAL A 208 -18.20 6.66 -3.66
N VAL A 209 -18.37 5.49 -4.28
CA VAL A 209 -17.38 4.88 -5.18
C VAL A 209 -17.00 5.83 -6.33
N ARG A 210 -17.97 6.51 -6.95
CA ARG A 210 -17.71 7.50 -7.99
C ARG A 210 -16.98 8.74 -7.46
N ALA A 211 -17.29 9.17 -6.23
CA ALA A 211 -16.59 10.27 -5.57
C ALA A 211 -15.13 9.92 -5.30
N HIS A 212 -14.84 8.72 -4.82
CA HIS A 212 -13.49 8.18 -4.62
C HIS A 212 -12.72 8.13 -5.94
N LYS A 213 -13.33 7.58 -7.02
CA LYS A 213 -12.71 7.59 -8.36
C LYS A 213 -12.37 9.00 -8.83
N ARG A 214 -13.27 9.96 -8.63
CA ARG A 214 -13.03 11.37 -8.98
C ARG A 214 -11.88 11.97 -8.17
N ALA A 215 -11.71 11.57 -6.90
CA ALA A 215 -10.60 12.03 -6.06
C ALA A 215 -9.25 11.48 -6.54
N GLY A 216 -9.22 10.33 -7.24
CA GLY A 216 -8.03 9.74 -7.80
C GLY A 216 -7.54 8.49 -7.08
N VAL A 217 -8.42 7.79 -6.35
CA VAL A 217 -8.08 6.49 -5.75
C VAL A 217 -7.95 5.40 -6.83
N ASP A 218 -7.22 4.34 -6.51
CA ASP A 218 -6.92 3.24 -7.42
C ASP A 218 -7.81 2.02 -7.20
N LEU A 219 -8.33 1.88 -5.98
CA LEU A 219 -9.19 0.77 -5.55
C LEU A 219 -10.21 1.27 -4.53
N ILE A 220 -11.12 0.39 -4.14
CA ILE A 220 -12.08 0.64 -3.06
C ILE A 220 -11.81 -0.35 -1.91
N LYS A 221 -11.88 0.13 -0.68
CA LYS A 221 -11.93 -0.71 0.53
C LYS A 221 -13.31 -0.66 1.12
N ILE A 222 -13.85 -1.81 1.47
CA ILE A 222 -15.12 -1.97 2.20
C ILE A 222 -14.92 -2.70 3.52
N LEU A 223 -15.85 -2.53 4.42
CA LEU A 223 -15.84 -3.08 5.78
C LEU A 223 -17.11 -3.90 6.03
N PRO A 224 -17.26 -5.08 5.37
CA PRO A 224 -18.46 -5.90 5.48
C PRO A 224 -18.72 -6.47 6.87
N SER A 225 -17.69 -6.69 7.69
CA SER A 225 -17.85 -7.19 9.07
C SER A 225 -17.46 -6.16 10.11
N GLY A 226 -17.78 -6.43 11.38
CA GLY A 226 -17.16 -5.74 12.50
C GLY A 226 -15.66 -6.01 12.59
N GLY A 227 -14.95 -5.21 13.38
CA GLY A 227 -13.49 -5.28 13.52
C GLY A 227 -13.03 -5.44 14.97
N VAL A 228 -11.72 -5.66 15.12
CA VAL A 228 -11.10 -5.81 16.46
C VAL A 228 -10.94 -4.46 17.14
N MET A 229 -10.49 -3.44 16.42
CA MET A 229 -10.13 -2.15 17.01
C MET A 229 -11.32 -1.18 17.18
N SER A 230 -12.44 -1.41 16.53
CA SER A 230 -13.66 -0.62 16.68
C SER A 230 -14.42 -0.93 17.97
N ILE A 231 -15.28 0.00 18.39
CA ILE A 231 -16.13 -0.12 19.58
C ILE A 231 -17.57 -0.42 19.12
N GLY A 232 -18.24 -1.37 19.79
CA GLY A 232 -19.68 -1.60 19.62
C GLY A 232 -20.08 -2.58 18.53
N ASP A 233 -19.16 -3.05 17.71
CA ASP A 233 -19.38 -4.05 16.67
C ASP A 233 -18.79 -5.42 17.01
N ASP A 234 -19.31 -6.47 16.39
CA ASP A 234 -18.83 -7.85 16.53
C ASP A 234 -18.13 -8.30 15.23
N PRO A 235 -16.83 -8.68 15.28
CA PRO A 235 -16.12 -9.19 14.11
C PRO A 235 -16.78 -10.38 13.41
N LYS A 236 -17.63 -11.14 14.08
CA LYS A 236 -18.33 -12.29 13.50
C LYS A 236 -19.53 -11.91 12.66
N LEU A 237 -20.09 -10.71 12.85
CA LEU A 237 -21.31 -10.29 12.19
C LEU A 237 -21.01 -9.61 10.86
N GLN A 238 -21.82 -9.91 9.84
CA GLN A 238 -21.91 -9.10 8.64
C GLN A 238 -22.70 -7.83 8.96
N LEU A 239 -22.14 -6.68 8.63
CA LEU A 239 -22.70 -5.36 8.91
C LEU A 239 -23.20 -4.66 7.65
N MET A 240 -22.49 -4.80 6.52
CA MET A 240 -22.99 -4.33 5.22
C MET A 240 -23.99 -5.35 4.64
N ALA A 241 -25.09 -4.87 4.09
CA ALA A 241 -26.04 -5.71 3.38
C ALA A 241 -25.45 -6.20 2.02
N ASP A 242 -25.91 -7.34 1.53
CA ASP A 242 -25.40 -7.94 0.29
C ASP A 242 -25.57 -7.01 -0.93
N ASP A 243 -26.67 -6.28 -1.00
CA ASP A 243 -26.95 -5.34 -2.08
C ASP A 243 -26.07 -4.08 -2.01
N GLU A 244 -25.63 -3.67 -0.82
CA GLU A 244 -24.64 -2.60 -0.63
C GLU A 244 -23.27 -3.06 -1.11
N ILE A 245 -22.79 -4.25 -0.67
CA ILE A 245 -21.55 -4.85 -1.13
C ILE A 245 -21.55 -4.99 -2.65
N LYS A 246 -22.63 -5.55 -3.20
CA LYS A 246 -22.81 -5.74 -4.65
C LYS A 246 -22.76 -4.42 -5.40
N ALA A 247 -23.38 -3.37 -4.89
CA ALA A 247 -23.39 -2.05 -5.53
C ALA A 247 -22.00 -1.41 -5.54
N VAL A 248 -21.21 -1.59 -4.46
CA VAL A 248 -19.79 -1.16 -4.44
C VAL A 248 -19.00 -1.92 -5.49
N VAL A 249 -19.03 -3.25 -5.47
CA VAL A 249 -18.23 -4.11 -6.36
C VAL A 249 -18.54 -3.81 -7.83
N ASP A 250 -19.82 -3.83 -8.23
CA ASP A 250 -20.23 -3.57 -9.60
C ASP A 250 -19.79 -2.18 -10.09
N THR A 251 -19.90 -1.18 -9.22
CA THR A 251 -19.53 0.19 -9.57
C THR A 251 -18.01 0.35 -9.68
N ALA A 252 -17.26 -0.23 -8.74
CA ALA A 252 -15.81 -0.19 -8.75
C ALA A 252 -15.24 -0.91 -9.98
N HIS A 253 -15.68 -2.13 -10.26
CA HIS A 253 -15.24 -2.91 -11.43
C HIS A 253 -15.60 -2.23 -12.75
N ALA A 254 -16.80 -1.63 -12.88
CA ALA A 254 -17.17 -0.85 -14.04
C ALA A 254 -16.27 0.38 -14.27
N LEU A 255 -15.61 0.87 -13.22
CA LEU A 255 -14.65 1.98 -13.28
C LEU A 255 -13.19 1.50 -13.35
N GLY A 256 -12.94 0.20 -13.49
CA GLY A 256 -11.60 -0.40 -13.55
C GLY A 256 -10.85 -0.41 -12.22
N MET A 257 -11.57 -0.40 -11.09
CA MET A 257 -11.00 -0.47 -9.74
C MET A 257 -11.29 -1.81 -9.10
N LYS A 258 -10.33 -2.36 -8.36
CA LYS A 258 -10.49 -3.54 -7.51
C LYS A 258 -11.15 -3.18 -6.18
N VAL A 259 -11.68 -4.20 -5.48
CA VAL A 259 -12.32 -4.05 -4.18
C VAL A 259 -11.63 -4.96 -3.16
N ALA A 260 -11.13 -4.35 -2.08
CA ALA A 260 -10.60 -5.03 -0.89
C ALA A 260 -11.66 -5.03 0.21
N ALA A 261 -11.85 -6.15 0.89
CA ALA A 261 -12.87 -6.31 1.92
C ALA A 261 -12.28 -6.73 3.27
N HIS A 262 -12.37 -5.86 4.28
CA HIS A 262 -12.12 -6.25 5.67
C HIS A 262 -13.20 -7.23 6.11
N ALA A 263 -12.87 -8.46 6.39
CA ALA A 263 -13.85 -9.43 6.86
C ALA A 263 -13.23 -10.44 7.81
N HIS A 264 -13.77 -10.52 9.03
CA HIS A 264 -13.39 -11.55 10.00
C HIS A 264 -14.39 -12.70 10.00
N GLY A 265 -15.69 -12.40 10.09
CA GLY A 265 -16.77 -13.40 10.22
C GLY A 265 -16.95 -14.23 8.95
N GLU A 266 -17.18 -15.53 9.10
CA GLU A 266 -17.33 -16.49 7.99
C GLU A 266 -18.42 -16.05 6.99
N VAL A 267 -19.59 -15.62 7.49
CA VAL A 267 -20.70 -15.17 6.63
C VAL A 267 -20.29 -13.97 5.78
N ALA A 268 -19.66 -12.97 6.40
CA ALA A 268 -19.20 -11.77 5.70
C ALA A 268 -18.10 -12.10 4.66
N ILE A 269 -17.19 -13.03 4.99
CA ILE A 269 -16.14 -13.52 4.07
C ILE A 269 -16.81 -14.16 2.84
N ASN A 270 -17.72 -15.13 3.07
CA ASN A 270 -18.33 -15.91 2.02
C ASN A 270 -19.16 -15.03 1.08
N HIS A 271 -20.03 -14.18 1.63
CA HIS A 271 -20.86 -13.27 0.83
C HIS A 271 -20.01 -12.26 0.07
N ALA A 272 -18.98 -11.65 0.70
CA ALA A 272 -18.09 -10.73 0.00
C ALA A 272 -17.39 -11.40 -1.21
N ILE A 273 -16.91 -12.64 -1.05
CA ILE A 273 -16.29 -13.40 -2.15
C ILE A 273 -17.33 -13.69 -3.25
N GLU A 274 -18.51 -14.21 -2.90
CA GLU A 274 -19.57 -14.51 -3.86
C GLU A 274 -20.06 -13.28 -4.63
N LEU A 275 -20.03 -12.11 -3.97
CA LEU A 275 -20.41 -10.82 -4.56
C LEU A 275 -19.29 -10.18 -5.38
N GLY A 276 -18.07 -10.78 -5.37
CA GLY A 276 -17.02 -10.50 -6.34
C GLY A 276 -15.90 -9.59 -5.86
N VAL A 277 -15.61 -9.51 -4.55
CA VAL A 277 -14.44 -8.77 -4.07
C VAL A 277 -13.13 -9.43 -4.53
N ASP A 278 -12.09 -8.63 -4.75
CA ASP A 278 -10.80 -9.11 -5.25
C ASP A 278 -9.88 -9.63 -4.13
N SER A 279 -10.05 -9.13 -2.90
CA SER A 279 -9.33 -9.63 -1.73
C SER A 279 -10.17 -9.57 -0.47
N ILE A 280 -9.90 -10.53 0.42
CA ILE A 280 -10.34 -10.53 1.81
C ILE A 280 -9.12 -10.22 2.68
N GLU A 281 -9.27 -9.23 3.51
CA GLU A 281 -8.28 -8.82 4.49
C GLU A 281 -8.57 -9.53 5.82
N HIS A 282 -7.53 -10.03 6.50
CA HIS A 282 -7.58 -10.78 7.76
C HIS A 282 -8.19 -12.19 7.63
N GLY A 283 -9.45 -12.33 7.28
CA GLY A 283 -10.11 -13.62 7.04
C GLY A 283 -10.22 -14.55 8.25
N SER A 284 -10.24 -14.04 9.49
CA SER A 284 -9.93 -14.77 10.72
C SER A 284 -10.78 -16.02 10.97
N TYR A 285 -12.05 -16.02 10.60
CA TYR A 285 -12.98 -17.13 10.78
C TYR A 285 -13.27 -17.89 9.47
N ALA A 286 -12.41 -17.72 8.44
CA ALA A 286 -12.55 -18.50 7.22
C ALA A 286 -12.43 -20.00 7.51
N ASP A 287 -13.23 -20.80 6.83
CA ASP A 287 -13.30 -22.24 6.98
C ASP A 287 -13.12 -22.98 5.64
N ALA A 288 -13.34 -24.28 5.61
CA ALA A 288 -13.21 -25.08 4.41
C ALA A 288 -14.16 -24.64 3.27
N ALA A 289 -15.34 -24.13 3.58
CA ALA A 289 -16.27 -23.59 2.59
C ALA A 289 -15.75 -22.27 2.02
N SER A 290 -15.26 -21.38 2.91
CA SER A 290 -14.60 -20.15 2.52
C SER A 290 -13.40 -20.40 1.59
N TYR A 291 -12.50 -21.34 1.94
CA TYR A 291 -11.33 -21.66 1.11
C TYR A 291 -11.71 -22.21 -0.27
N LYS A 292 -12.84 -22.90 -0.37
CA LYS A 292 -13.38 -23.32 -1.67
C LYS A 292 -13.80 -22.11 -2.51
N LEU A 293 -14.53 -21.16 -1.91
CA LEU A 293 -14.96 -19.92 -2.56
C LEU A 293 -13.77 -19.06 -3.00
N PHE A 294 -12.76 -18.88 -2.16
CA PHE A 294 -11.52 -18.19 -2.52
C PHE A 294 -10.93 -18.73 -3.83
N LYS A 295 -10.86 -20.06 -3.98
CA LYS A 295 -10.29 -20.68 -5.17
C LYS A 295 -11.20 -20.58 -6.39
N GLU A 296 -12.51 -20.74 -6.21
CA GLU A 296 -13.48 -20.67 -7.30
C GLU A 296 -13.57 -19.26 -7.90
N HIS A 297 -13.46 -18.23 -7.05
CA HIS A 297 -13.54 -16.83 -7.47
C HIS A 297 -12.16 -16.22 -7.76
N GLY A 298 -11.07 -16.88 -7.36
CA GLY A 298 -9.72 -16.36 -7.53
C GLY A 298 -9.38 -15.20 -6.57
N THR A 299 -10.20 -14.98 -5.55
CA THR A 299 -10.03 -13.95 -4.54
C THR A 299 -8.75 -14.20 -3.72
N TYR A 300 -8.02 -13.15 -3.38
CA TYR A 300 -6.84 -13.23 -2.55
C TYR A 300 -7.18 -13.17 -1.07
N LEU A 301 -6.42 -13.90 -0.22
CA LEU A 301 -6.33 -13.64 1.21
C LEU A 301 -5.11 -12.74 1.48
N VAL A 302 -5.31 -11.67 2.24
CA VAL A 302 -4.24 -10.82 2.78
C VAL A 302 -4.28 -10.94 4.29
N PRO A 303 -3.37 -11.72 4.92
CA PRO A 303 -3.60 -12.26 6.26
C PRO A 303 -3.32 -11.31 7.42
N THR A 304 -2.42 -10.32 7.25
CA THR A 304 -2.10 -9.29 8.25
C THR A 304 -1.77 -9.84 9.64
N MET A 305 -0.94 -10.86 9.69
CA MET A 305 -0.61 -11.55 10.94
C MET A 305 0.18 -10.63 11.89
N LEU A 306 0.96 -9.69 11.34
CA LEU A 306 1.81 -8.79 12.12
C LEU A 306 0.97 -7.93 13.07
N VAL A 307 -0.04 -7.24 12.54
CA VAL A 307 -0.93 -6.44 13.39
C VAL A 307 -1.65 -7.31 14.41
N GLY A 308 -2.17 -8.47 13.98
CA GLY A 308 -2.84 -9.40 14.88
C GLY A 308 -1.95 -9.85 16.05
N ALA A 309 -0.68 -10.16 15.76
CA ALA A 309 0.30 -10.54 16.79
C ALA A 309 0.66 -9.38 17.72
N LYS A 310 0.82 -8.16 17.18
CA LYS A 310 1.13 -6.95 17.98
C LYS A 310 -0.05 -6.59 18.90
N VAL A 311 -1.27 -6.51 18.35
CA VAL A 311 -2.49 -6.17 19.11
C VAL A 311 -2.80 -7.24 20.16
N TYR A 312 -2.66 -8.54 19.83
CA TYR A 312 -2.81 -9.62 20.79
C TYR A 312 -1.84 -9.50 21.96
N ARG A 313 -0.57 -9.26 21.66
CA ARG A 313 0.47 -9.09 22.70
C ARG A 313 0.15 -7.90 23.59
N HIS A 314 -0.21 -6.76 22.99
CA HIS A 314 -0.56 -5.55 23.72
C HIS A 314 -1.78 -5.77 24.62
N ALA A 315 -2.84 -6.40 24.10
CA ALA A 315 -4.04 -6.74 24.87
C ALA A 315 -3.77 -7.68 26.04
N LYS A 316 -2.74 -8.53 25.93
CA LYS A 316 -2.33 -9.44 26.99
C LYS A 316 -1.47 -8.75 28.06
N ASP A 317 -0.52 -7.92 27.63
CA ASP A 317 0.52 -7.36 28.50
C ASP A 317 0.10 -5.99 29.09
N HIS A 318 -0.75 -5.23 28.35
CA HIS A 318 -1.21 -3.87 28.66
C HIS A 318 -2.71 -3.68 28.34
N PRO A 319 -3.61 -4.51 28.90
CA PRO A 319 -5.04 -4.40 28.61
C PRO A 319 -5.65 -3.06 29.01
N GLU A 320 -5.04 -2.34 29.97
CA GLU A 320 -5.45 -1.03 30.44
C GLU A 320 -5.33 0.08 29.39
N ASP A 321 -4.50 -0.11 28.37
CA ASP A 321 -4.30 0.85 27.29
C ASP A 321 -5.38 0.73 26.18
N LEU A 322 -6.17 -0.33 26.23
CA LEU A 322 -7.20 -0.63 25.22
C LEU A 322 -8.61 -0.51 25.79
N ASN A 323 -9.56 -0.18 24.92
CA ASN A 323 -10.97 -0.36 25.30
C ASN A 323 -11.21 -1.84 25.67
N PRO A 324 -11.95 -2.14 26.75
CA PRO A 324 -12.20 -3.53 27.20
C PRO A 324 -12.80 -4.43 26.10
N SER A 325 -13.65 -3.90 25.23
CA SER A 325 -14.20 -4.62 24.08
C SER A 325 -13.08 -5.00 23.08
N THR A 326 -12.21 -4.05 22.75
CA THR A 326 -11.07 -4.25 21.85
C THR A 326 -10.10 -5.30 22.42
N ALA A 327 -9.73 -5.18 23.70
CA ALA A 327 -8.84 -6.15 24.35
C ALA A 327 -9.43 -7.58 24.30
N ALA A 328 -10.73 -7.72 24.61
CA ALA A 328 -11.41 -9.01 24.57
C ALA A 328 -11.43 -9.63 23.16
N LYS A 329 -11.74 -8.82 22.12
CA LYS A 329 -11.73 -9.25 20.72
C LYS A 329 -10.33 -9.67 20.25
N ALA A 330 -9.30 -8.88 20.59
CA ALA A 330 -7.91 -9.15 20.26
C ALA A 330 -7.40 -10.48 20.83
N LEU A 331 -7.73 -10.79 22.09
CA LEU A 331 -7.34 -12.05 22.73
C LEU A 331 -7.98 -13.29 22.07
N VAL A 332 -9.12 -13.12 21.41
CA VAL A 332 -9.78 -14.22 20.68
C VAL A 332 -9.24 -14.35 19.26
N ILE A 333 -9.13 -13.24 18.53
CA ILE A 333 -8.83 -13.25 17.08
C ILE A 333 -7.34 -13.47 16.81
N GLY A 334 -6.44 -12.86 17.60
CA GLY A 334 -5.00 -12.94 17.34
C GLY A 334 -4.47 -14.36 17.13
N PRO A 335 -4.77 -15.33 18.04
CA PRO A 335 -4.34 -16.73 17.87
C PRO A 335 -4.95 -17.43 16.63
N MET A 336 -6.07 -16.95 16.11
CA MET A 336 -6.77 -17.60 14.99
C MET A 336 -6.07 -17.33 13.65
N LEU A 337 -5.42 -16.18 13.49
CA LEU A 337 -4.77 -15.79 12.23
C LEU A 337 -3.73 -16.80 11.78
N LYS A 338 -2.88 -17.29 12.69
CA LYS A 338 -1.87 -18.32 12.37
C LYS A 338 -2.50 -19.59 11.80
N LYS A 339 -3.56 -20.09 12.46
CA LYS A 339 -4.28 -21.28 12.00
C LYS A 339 -4.95 -21.03 10.65
N ASN A 340 -5.57 -19.88 10.46
CA ASN A 340 -6.23 -19.51 9.22
C ASN A 340 -5.25 -19.49 8.05
N VAL A 341 -4.08 -18.86 8.22
CA VAL A 341 -3.04 -18.84 7.17
C VAL A 341 -2.55 -20.24 6.83
N HIS A 342 -2.31 -21.09 7.86
CA HIS A 342 -1.94 -22.49 7.66
C HIS A 342 -2.97 -23.24 6.81
N ASP A 343 -4.24 -23.17 7.19
CA ASP A 343 -5.31 -23.91 6.53
C ASP A 343 -5.60 -23.38 5.12
N ALA A 344 -5.60 -22.05 4.96
CA ALA A 344 -5.78 -21.39 3.66
C ALA A 344 -4.66 -21.77 2.66
N TYR A 345 -3.40 -21.72 3.12
CA TYR A 345 -2.27 -22.13 2.31
C TYR A 345 -2.35 -23.62 1.93
N ALA A 346 -2.63 -24.49 2.90
CA ALA A 346 -2.80 -25.93 2.66
C ALA A 346 -3.97 -26.23 1.70
N ALA A 347 -5.03 -25.42 1.73
CA ALA A 347 -6.15 -25.53 0.79
C ALA A 347 -5.84 -24.96 -0.61
N GLY A 348 -4.71 -24.28 -0.81
CA GLY A 348 -4.31 -23.69 -2.10
C GLY A 348 -4.98 -22.34 -2.39
N VAL A 349 -5.37 -21.58 -1.36
CA VAL A 349 -5.84 -20.20 -1.49
C VAL A 349 -4.67 -19.31 -1.92
N LYS A 350 -4.91 -18.38 -2.84
CA LYS A 350 -3.92 -17.36 -3.20
C LYS A 350 -3.72 -16.40 -2.03
N ILE A 351 -2.48 -16.24 -1.57
CA ILE A 351 -2.13 -15.34 -0.47
C ILE A 351 -1.24 -14.23 -1.01
N ALA A 352 -1.58 -12.97 -0.71
CA ALA A 352 -0.72 -11.82 -0.92
C ALA A 352 -0.26 -11.28 0.44
N PHE A 353 1.00 -10.85 0.49
CA PHE A 353 1.59 -10.25 1.68
C PHE A 353 0.90 -8.93 2.04
N GLY A 354 0.61 -8.73 3.30
CA GLY A 354 0.09 -7.48 3.84
C GLY A 354 0.14 -7.49 5.35
N THR A 355 0.46 -6.35 5.95
CA THR A 355 0.81 -6.25 7.37
C THR A 355 -0.25 -5.59 8.24
N ASP A 356 -1.09 -4.72 7.63
CA ASP A 356 -2.00 -3.83 8.35
C ASP A 356 -1.22 -2.94 9.35
N THR A 357 -0.11 -2.36 8.86
CA THR A 357 0.71 -1.49 9.69
C THR A 357 -0.05 -0.19 9.96
N PHE A 358 -0.29 0.04 11.24
CA PHE A 358 -0.83 1.26 11.80
C PHE A 358 -0.29 1.45 13.23
N GLY A 359 -0.80 2.38 14.04
CA GLY A 359 -0.26 2.77 15.34
C GLY A 359 0.13 1.67 16.36
N MET A 360 -0.14 0.39 16.12
CA MET A 360 0.31 -0.74 16.97
C MET A 360 1.56 -1.44 16.44
N SER A 361 1.94 -1.18 15.21
CA SER A 361 3.19 -1.59 14.56
C SER A 361 3.86 -0.38 13.92
N ASN A 362 5.19 -0.36 13.83
CA ASN A 362 5.89 0.74 13.21
C ASN A 362 6.05 0.48 11.71
N HIS A 363 5.82 1.51 10.89
CA HIS A 363 6.20 1.46 9.49
C HIS A 363 7.70 1.21 9.35
N GLY A 364 8.07 0.32 8.42
CA GLY A 364 9.42 -0.19 8.26
C GLY A 364 9.72 -1.49 9.02
N GLU A 365 8.80 -1.99 9.86
CA GLU A 365 8.87 -3.30 10.50
C GLU A 365 8.07 -4.39 9.75
N ASN A 366 7.49 -4.06 8.61
CA ASN A 366 6.60 -4.90 7.80
C ASN A 366 7.18 -6.29 7.51
N ALA A 367 8.49 -6.39 7.30
CA ALA A 367 9.15 -7.66 7.01
C ALA A 367 9.04 -8.72 8.12
N GLN A 368 8.61 -8.35 9.34
CA GLN A 368 8.30 -9.32 10.40
C GLN A 368 7.12 -10.24 10.03
N GLU A 369 6.25 -9.83 9.11
CA GLU A 369 5.16 -10.65 8.57
C GLU A 369 5.68 -11.94 7.91
N PHE A 370 6.83 -11.90 7.22
CA PHE A 370 7.43 -13.09 6.60
C PHE A 370 7.69 -14.21 7.59
N ALA A 371 8.27 -13.87 8.77
CA ALA A 371 8.54 -14.85 9.80
C ALA A 371 7.26 -15.47 10.37
N LEU A 372 6.20 -14.67 10.50
CA LEU A 372 4.88 -15.14 10.95
C LEU A 372 4.23 -16.08 9.92
N MET A 373 4.33 -15.73 8.62
CA MET A 373 3.82 -16.59 7.53
C MET A 373 4.56 -17.93 7.48
N VAL A 374 5.89 -17.92 7.65
CA VAL A 374 6.70 -19.14 7.70
C VAL A 374 6.37 -19.96 8.96
N ASP A 375 6.19 -19.33 10.12
CA ASP A 375 5.73 -19.99 11.36
C ASP A 375 4.32 -20.57 11.23
N ALA A 376 3.49 -20.02 10.34
CA ALA A 376 2.19 -20.60 9.97
C ALA A 376 2.29 -21.78 8.98
N GLY A 377 3.49 -22.12 8.50
CA GLY A 377 3.75 -23.28 7.65
C GLY A 377 3.88 -22.97 6.16
N MET A 378 3.94 -21.71 5.76
CA MET A 378 4.29 -21.36 4.38
C MET A 378 5.80 -21.53 4.17
N PRO A 379 6.25 -22.16 3.07
CA PRO A 379 7.67 -22.17 2.72
C PRO A 379 8.19 -20.73 2.51
N PRO A 380 9.45 -20.42 2.88
CA PRO A 380 10.03 -19.09 2.67
C PRO A 380 9.87 -18.56 1.23
N ALA A 381 10.05 -19.43 0.23
CA ALA A 381 9.86 -19.06 -1.17
C ALA A 381 8.42 -18.62 -1.49
N GLU A 382 7.42 -19.23 -0.87
CA GLU A 382 6.00 -18.84 -1.02
C GLU A 382 5.69 -17.53 -0.29
N ALA A 383 6.27 -17.33 0.88
CA ALA A 383 6.13 -16.07 1.62
C ALA A 383 6.74 -14.90 0.81
N ILE A 384 7.94 -15.07 0.23
CA ILE A 384 8.55 -14.06 -0.65
C ILE A 384 7.72 -13.86 -1.92
N TRP A 385 7.20 -14.94 -2.52
CA TRP A 385 6.32 -14.88 -3.68
C TRP A 385 5.04 -14.08 -3.40
N SER A 386 4.52 -14.16 -2.17
CA SER A 386 3.34 -13.39 -1.75
C SER A 386 3.59 -11.88 -1.73
N ALA A 387 4.82 -11.45 -1.39
CA ALA A 387 5.25 -10.03 -1.34
C ALA A 387 5.88 -9.54 -2.66
N THR A 388 5.85 -10.33 -3.71
CA THR A 388 6.40 -9.97 -5.01
C THR A 388 5.34 -10.25 -6.09
N HIS A 389 5.34 -11.43 -6.67
CA HIS A 389 4.42 -11.81 -7.75
C HIS A 389 2.95 -11.69 -7.37
N ASN A 390 2.53 -12.28 -6.23
CA ASN A 390 1.12 -12.25 -5.82
C ASN A 390 0.66 -10.85 -5.44
N GLY A 391 1.52 -10.06 -4.76
CA GLY A 391 1.22 -8.64 -4.48
C GLY A 391 0.99 -7.86 -5.76
N ALA A 392 1.84 -8.05 -6.77
CA ALA A 392 1.71 -7.39 -8.07
C ALA A 392 0.45 -7.84 -8.85
N ASP A 393 0.10 -9.14 -8.81
CA ASP A 393 -1.11 -9.67 -9.43
C ASP A 393 -2.37 -9.14 -8.73
N LEU A 394 -2.38 -9.12 -7.39
CA LEU A 394 -3.49 -8.55 -6.62
C LEU A 394 -3.69 -7.07 -6.93
N ILE A 395 -2.62 -6.29 -6.99
CA ILE A 395 -2.69 -4.87 -7.35
C ILE A 395 -3.15 -4.68 -8.80
N GLY A 396 -2.83 -5.63 -9.69
CA GLY A 396 -3.15 -5.60 -11.11
C GLY A 396 -2.05 -4.96 -11.96
N ASP A 397 -0.81 -4.95 -11.46
CA ASP A 397 0.34 -4.34 -12.13
C ASP A 397 1.51 -5.33 -12.32
N LEU A 398 1.19 -6.61 -12.44
CA LEU A 398 2.17 -7.68 -12.69
C LEU A 398 3.00 -7.42 -13.96
N GLY A 399 2.52 -6.55 -14.83
CA GLY A 399 3.20 -6.10 -16.04
C GLY A 399 4.42 -5.22 -15.78
N ASP A 400 4.49 -4.52 -14.66
CA ASP A 400 5.50 -3.51 -14.37
C ASP A 400 6.31 -3.75 -13.09
N ILE A 401 5.75 -4.42 -12.08
CA ILE A 401 6.36 -4.66 -10.77
C ILE A 401 6.39 -6.14 -10.37
N GLY A 402 7.00 -6.46 -9.24
CA GLY A 402 6.98 -7.79 -8.61
C GLY A 402 7.97 -8.79 -9.19
N SER A 403 8.81 -8.41 -10.16
CA SER A 403 9.85 -9.29 -10.71
C SER A 403 11.04 -8.54 -11.30
N VAL A 404 12.20 -9.18 -11.28
CA VAL A 404 13.43 -8.70 -11.93
C VAL A 404 13.49 -9.28 -13.33
N GLN A 405 12.84 -8.60 -14.28
CA GLN A 405 12.75 -9.00 -15.69
C GLN A 405 12.90 -7.81 -16.62
N ALA A 406 13.33 -8.07 -17.85
CA ALA A 406 13.35 -7.04 -18.90
C ALA A 406 11.97 -6.39 -19.09
N GLY A 407 11.94 -5.07 -19.17
CA GLY A 407 10.75 -4.24 -19.33
C GLY A 407 10.09 -3.80 -18.01
N ARG A 408 10.41 -4.43 -16.86
CA ARG A 408 9.88 -4.08 -15.53
C ARG A 408 10.56 -2.82 -14.99
N TYR A 409 9.93 -2.16 -14.04
CA TYR A 409 10.61 -1.13 -13.26
C TYR A 409 11.83 -1.71 -12.55
N ALA A 410 12.89 -0.92 -12.48
CA ALA A 410 14.07 -1.26 -11.68
C ALA A 410 13.78 -0.98 -10.19
N ASP A 411 12.85 -1.75 -9.63
CA ASP A 411 12.50 -1.81 -8.22
C ASP A 411 13.17 -3.06 -7.65
N ILE A 412 14.29 -2.87 -6.94
CA ILE A 412 15.22 -3.92 -6.58
C ILE A 412 15.68 -3.73 -5.13
N VAL A 413 15.69 -4.82 -4.37
CA VAL A 413 16.27 -4.86 -3.02
C VAL A 413 17.37 -5.91 -2.93
N ALA A 414 18.26 -5.76 -1.94
CA ALA A 414 19.22 -6.81 -1.63
C ALA A 414 19.43 -6.97 -0.12
N VAL A 415 19.72 -8.21 0.26
CA VAL A 415 19.98 -8.64 1.64
C VAL A 415 21.27 -9.45 1.72
N ASP A 416 21.88 -9.49 2.90
CA ASP A 416 22.95 -10.46 3.19
C ASP A 416 22.34 -11.84 3.42
N GLY A 417 22.98 -12.88 2.89
CA GLY A 417 22.60 -14.27 3.11
C GLY A 417 21.46 -14.74 2.20
N ASP A 418 20.90 -15.87 2.55
CA ASP A 418 19.87 -16.57 1.77
C ASP A 418 18.48 -16.44 2.47
N PRO A 419 17.55 -15.63 1.93
CA PRO A 419 16.23 -15.46 2.50
C PRO A 419 15.33 -16.70 2.36
N TYR A 420 15.70 -17.68 1.54
CA TYR A 420 15.03 -18.98 1.51
C TYR A 420 15.43 -19.87 2.67
N ALA A 421 16.64 -19.69 3.21
CA ALA A 421 17.10 -20.38 4.41
C ALA A 421 16.68 -19.66 5.70
N ASP A 422 16.75 -18.33 5.71
CA ASP A 422 16.36 -17.47 6.84
C ASP A 422 15.60 -16.23 6.34
N VAL A 423 14.28 -16.28 6.38
CA VAL A 423 13.41 -15.20 5.90
C VAL A 423 13.57 -13.89 6.70
N THR A 424 14.12 -13.96 7.94
CA THR A 424 14.35 -12.77 8.78
C THR A 424 15.47 -11.86 8.23
N THR A 425 16.24 -12.32 7.25
CA THR A 425 17.20 -11.47 6.53
C THR A 425 16.51 -10.29 5.85
N LEU A 426 15.22 -10.45 5.47
CA LEU A 426 14.39 -9.38 4.87
C LEU A 426 14.07 -8.25 5.85
N GLU A 427 14.20 -8.45 7.16
CA GLU A 427 14.10 -7.37 8.16
C GLU A 427 15.33 -6.43 8.14
N ARG A 428 16.38 -6.79 7.40
CA ARG A 428 17.68 -6.08 7.37
C ARG A 428 18.14 -5.80 5.94
N VAL A 429 17.22 -5.33 5.10
CA VAL A 429 17.52 -4.94 3.71
C VAL A 429 18.66 -3.94 3.68
N LYS A 430 19.69 -4.18 2.86
CA LYS A 430 20.90 -3.35 2.74
C LYS A 430 20.92 -2.46 1.51
N PHE A 431 20.21 -2.84 0.47
CA PHE A 431 20.12 -2.09 -0.77
C PHE A 431 18.67 -1.91 -1.17
N VAL A 432 18.30 -0.70 -1.56
CA VAL A 432 16.98 -0.36 -2.07
C VAL A 432 17.11 0.54 -3.28
N MET A 433 16.57 0.08 -4.40
CA MET A 433 16.37 0.84 -5.62
C MET A 433 14.90 0.85 -5.98
N LYS A 434 14.38 2.01 -6.37
CA LYS A 434 13.03 2.17 -6.93
C LYS A 434 13.09 3.02 -8.19
N GLY A 435 12.60 2.50 -9.32
CA GLY A 435 12.65 3.18 -10.60
C GLY A 435 14.06 3.59 -11.01
N GLY A 436 15.06 2.70 -10.82
CA GLY A 436 16.45 2.95 -11.16
C GLY A 436 17.19 3.90 -10.21
N HIS A 437 16.50 4.53 -9.25
CA HIS A 437 17.12 5.41 -8.27
C HIS A 437 17.46 4.65 -6.98
N VAL A 438 18.71 4.80 -6.50
CA VAL A 438 19.19 4.15 -5.26
C VAL A 438 18.83 4.99 -4.05
N TYR A 439 18.06 4.43 -3.13
CA TYR A 439 17.65 5.08 -1.87
C TYR A 439 18.45 4.58 -0.66
N LYS A 440 18.95 3.34 -0.72
CA LYS A 440 19.72 2.74 0.37
C LYS A 440 20.89 1.94 -0.21
N ARG A 441 22.06 2.08 0.39
CA ARG A 441 23.25 1.31 0.02
C ARG A 441 24.08 0.97 1.24
N GLY A 442 24.49 -0.30 1.37
CA GLY A 442 25.27 -0.76 2.53
C GLY A 442 24.56 -0.59 3.87
N GLY A 443 23.20 -0.61 3.88
CA GLY A 443 22.39 -0.43 5.07
C GLY A 443 22.13 1.02 5.48
N THR A 444 22.68 2.01 4.78
CA THR A 444 22.50 3.45 5.05
C THR A 444 21.75 4.12 3.90
N ALA A 445 21.04 5.23 4.19
CA ALA A 445 20.44 6.05 3.14
C ALA A 445 21.50 6.50 2.15
N ALA A 446 21.21 6.41 0.84
CA ALA A 446 22.05 7.00 -0.20
C ALA A 446 21.85 8.54 -0.18
N GLU A 447 22.94 9.28 -0.44
CA GLU A 447 22.93 10.75 -0.53
C GLU A 447 22.26 11.25 -1.82
#